data_77cffae2e2798ad68ce3edd3e1e2d5d3
#
_entry.id   77cffae2e2798ad68ce3edd3e1e2d5d3
#
_cell.length_a   1.000
_cell.length_b   1.000
_cell.length_c   1.000
_cell.angle_alpha   90.00
_cell.angle_beta   90.00
_cell.angle_gamma   90.00
#
_symmetry.space_group_name_H-M   'P 1'
#
loop_
_entity.id
_entity.type
_entity.pdbx_description
1 polymer ?
#
loop_
_entity_poly.entity_id
_entity_poly.type
_entity_poly.pdbx_seq_one_letter_code
_entity_poly.pdbx_strand_id
1 'polypeptide(L)'
;MILARTSLQCRECKKEYDTAFKYICDECFGPLDVKYNFPTITKETFSNREHTYWRYFELLPIEQKSNIVSIGAGMTPLIKADNLGKKLGLN
;
A
#
# COMPACT_ATOMS: atom_id res chain seq x y z
N MET A 1 -12.18 -3.00 -14.22
CA MET A 1 -10.90 -3.08 -13.47
C MET A 1 -10.92 -4.29 -12.57
N ILE A 2 -9.86 -5.08 -12.58
CA ILE A 2 -9.73 -6.26 -11.72
C ILE A 2 -9.18 -5.80 -10.37
N LEU A 3 -9.88 -6.14 -9.30
CA LEU A 3 -9.43 -5.85 -7.95
C LEU A 3 -8.47 -6.93 -7.48
N ALA A 4 -7.34 -6.53 -6.95
CA ALA A 4 -6.36 -7.46 -6.41
C ALA A 4 -6.72 -7.91 -4.99
N ARG A 5 -7.39 -7.04 -4.24
CA ARG A 5 -7.81 -7.35 -2.87
C ARG A 5 -9.03 -8.24 -2.85
N THR A 6 -8.98 -9.32 -2.09
CA THR A 6 -10.09 -10.25 -1.99
C THR A 6 -10.67 -10.36 -0.59
N SER A 7 -9.84 -10.26 0.44
CA SER A 7 -10.28 -10.44 1.83
C SER A 7 -9.23 -9.92 2.81
N LEU A 8 -9.56 -10.00 4.09
CA LEU A 8 -8.61 -9.81 5.18
C LEU A 8 -8.24 -11.17 5.75
N GLN A 9 -7.02 -11.35 6.18
CA GLN A 9 -6.55 -12.60 6.77
C GLN A 9 -5.69 -12.34 8.01
N CYS A 10 -5.96 -13.05 9.09
CA CYS A 10 -5.14 -12.96 10.28
C CYS A 10 -3.74 -13.49 10.00
N ARG A 11 -2.73 -12.72 10.40
CA ARG A 11 -1.32 -13.10 10.23
C ARG A 11 -0.97 -14.35 11.03
N GLU A 12 -1.57 -14.50 12.20
CA GLU A 12 -1.23 -15.57 13.14
C GLU A 12 -2.04 -16.86 12.88
N CYS A 13 -3.36 -16.80 13.01
CA CYS A 13 -4.20 -17.98 12.92
C CYS A 13 -4.75 -18.28 11.52
N LYS A 14 -4.52 -17.37 10.56
CA LYS A 14 -4.94 -17.50 9.16
C LYS A 14 -6.44 -17.45 8.91
N LYS A 15 -7.23 -17.09 9.91
CA LYS A 15 -8.67 -16.92 9.71
C LYS A 15 -8.94 -15.77 8.74
N GLU A 16 -9.84 -15.99 7.79
CA GLU A 16 -10.23 -14.99 6.80
C GLU A 16 -11.48 -14.23 7.22
N TYR A 17 -11.55 -12.97 6.83
CA TYR A 17 -12.67 -12.08 7.06
C TYR A 17 -13.03 -11.36 5.77
N ASP A 18 -14.30 -11.01 5.63
CA ASP A 18 -14.70 -10.14 4.54
C ASP A 18 -14.09 -8.75 4.69
N THR A 19 -14.01 -8.05 3.57
CA THR A 19 -13.55 -6.67 3.54
C THR A 19 -14.46 -5.79 4.39
N ALA A 20 -13.94 -5.30 5.51
CA ALA A 20 -14.67 -4.46 6.45
C ALA A 20 -13.70 -3.53 7.18
N PHE A 21 -14.24 -2.62 7.96
CA PHE A 21 -13.42 -1.78 8.84
C PHE A 21 -13.00 -2.61 10.05
N LYS A 22 -11.96 -3.39 9.86
CA LYS A 22 -11.47 -4.34 10.85
C LYS A 22 -9.96 -4.47 10.72
N TYR A 23 -9.25 -4.56 11.83
CA TYR A 23 -7.79 -4.61 11.85
C TYR A 23 -7.20 -5.65 12.80
N ILE A 24 -8.00 -6.25 13.66
CA ILE A 24 -7.56 -7.34 14.54
C ILE A 24 -8.49 -8.55 14.43
N CYS A 25 -7.93 -9.73 14.68
CA CYS A 25 -8.68 -10.98 14.67
C CYS A 25 -9.55 -11.10 15.91
N ASP A 26 -10.78 -11.62 15.74
CA ASP A 26 -11.72 -11.83 16.85
C ASP A 26 -11.32 -12.99 17.74
N GLU A 27 -10.56 -13.95 17.22
CA GLU A 27 -10.20 -15.17 17.95
C GLU A 27 -8.85 -15.07 18.66
N CYS A 28 -7.80 -14.67 17.95
CA CYS A 28 -6.44 -14.64 18.52
C CYS A 28 -5.90 -13.24 18.74
N PHE A 29 -6.65 -12.20 18.36
CA PHE A 29 -6.26 -10.80 18.46
C PHE A 29 -5.01 -10.44 17.67
N GLY A 30 -4.60 -11.28 16.74
CA GLY A 30 -3.50 -10.98 15.83
C GLY A 30 -3.87 -9.92 14.79
N PRO A 31 -2.87 -9.27 14.17
CA PRO A 31 -3.13 -8.26 13.15
C PRO A 31 -3.69 -8.90 11.88
N LEU A 32 -4.54 -8.15 11.18
CA LEU A 32 -5.10 -8.59 9.91
C LEU A 32 -4.29 -8.01 8.76
N ASP A 33 -3.94 -8.87 7.81
CA ASP A 33 -3.32 -8.47 6.56
C ASP A 33 -4.36 -8.45 5.45
N VAL A 34 -4.13 -7.63 4.43
CA VAL A 34 -4.93 -7.66 3.22
C VAL A 34 -4.47 -8.83 2.36
N LYS A 35 -5.39 -9.73 2.06
CA LYS A 35 -5.09 -10.86 1.18
C LYS A 35 -5.43 -10.47 -0.25
N TYR A 36 -4.44 -10.57 -1.12
CA TYR A 36 -4.55 -10.18 -2.52
C TYR A 36 -4.65 -11.39 -3.43
N ASN A 37 -5.40 -11.22 -4.50
CA ASN A 37 -5.39 -12.13 -5.63
C ASN A 37 -4.94 -11.31 -6.85
N PHE A 38 -3.62 -11.22 -7.04
CA PHE A 38 -3.05 -10.32 -8.03
C PHE A 38 -3.36 -10.75 -9.46
N PRO A 39 -3.80 -9.81 -10.31
CA PRO A 39 -3.81 -10.04 -11.76
C PRO A 39 -2.37 -10.14 -12.28
N THR A 40 -2.22 -10.49 -13.56
CA THR A 40 -0.89 -10.46 -14.18
C THR A 40 -0.41 -9.01 -14.25
N ILE A 41 0.67 -8.72 -13.51
CA ILE A 41 1.26 -7.39 -13.42
C ILE A 41 2.70 -7.45 -13.89
N THR A 42 3.07 -6.55 -14.80
CA THR A 42 4.43 -6.41 -15.31
C THR A 42 4.90 -4.97 -15.12
N LYS A 43 6.18 -4.71 -15.40
CA LYS A 43 6.71 -3.35 -15.36
C LYS A 43 5.95 -2.42 -16.31
N GLU A 44 5.57 -2.95 -17.47
CA GLU A 44 4.85 -2.20 -18.48
C GLU A 44 3.47 -1.74 -18.01
N THR A 45 2.86 -2.45 -17.08
CA THR A 45 1.58 -2.08 -16.50
C THR A 45 1.62 -0.67 -15.90
N PHE A 46 2.76 -0.31 -15.31
CA PHE A 46 2.92 0.96 -14.61
C PHE A 46 3.66 2.04 -15.40
N SER A 47 4.30 1.69 -16.52
CA SER A 47 5.25 2.57 -17.21
C SER A 47 4.63 3.85 -17.75
N ASN A 48 3.36 3.81 -18.16
CA ASN A 48 2.67 4.96 -18.75
C ASN A 48 1.78 5.72 -17.77
N ARG A 49 1.89 5.44 -16.48
CA ARG A 49 1.08 6.06 -15.44
C ARG A 49 1.80 7.24 -14.80
N GLU A 50 1.03 8.15 -14.20
CA GLU A 50 1.57 9.27 -13.47
C GLU A 50 2.50 8.81 -12.33
N HIS A 51 3.50 9.65 -12.01
CA HIS A 51 4.45 9.39 -10.93
C HIS A 51 3.85 9.80 -9.58
N THR A 52 2.83 9.04 -9.14
CA THR A 52 2.18 9.22 -7.84
C THR A 52 2.10 7.88 -7.12
N TYR A 53 1.72 7.91 -5.84
CA TYR A 53 1.48 6.70 -5.06
C TYR A 53 0.44 5.79 -5.75
N TRP A 54 -0.56 6.38 -6.38
CA TRP A 54 -1.67 5.67 -7.03
C TRP A 54 -1.30 5.00 -8.35
N ARG A 55 -0.07 5.19 -8.78
CA ARG A 55 0.51 4.46 -9.92
C ARG A 55 0.37 2.94 -9.76
N TYR A 56 0.43 2.48 -8.52
CA TYR A 56 0.39 1.07 -8.15
C TYR A 56 -0.99 0.65 -7.65
N PHE A 57 -2.03 1.20 -8.22
CA PHE A 57 -3.41 1.02 -7.76
C PHE A 57 -3.79 -0.46 -7.50
N GLU A 58 -3.37 -1.37 -8.38
CA GLU A 58 -3.69 -2.79 -8.26
C GLU A 58 -3.04 -3.46 -7.04
N LEU A 59 -2.00 -2.86 -6.48
CA LEU A 59 -1.30 -3.37 -5.31
C LEU A 59 -1.80 -2.74 -4.00
N LEU A 60 -2.78 -1.84 -4.09
CA LEU A 60 -3.28 -1.09 -2.95
C LEU A 60 -4.68 -1.57 -2.56
N PRO A 61 -5.05 -1.47 -1.28
CA PRO A 61 -6.35 -1.96 -0.80
C PRO A 61 -7.49 -0.97 -1.10
N ILE A 62 -7.57 -0.48 -2.34
CA ILE A 62 -8.61 0.43 -2.80
C ILE A 62 -9.48 -0.30 -3.82
N GLU A 63 -10.77 -0.34 -3.60
CA GLU A 63 -11.69 -1.06 -4.48
C GLU A 63 -12.10 -0.24 -5.70
N GLN A 64 -12.28 1.06 -5.53
CA GLN A 64 -12.73 1.95 -6.59
C GLN A 64 -11.82 3.16 -6.70
N LYS A 65 -11.50 3.56 -7.93
CA LYS A 65 -10.71 4.77 -8.17
C LYS A 65 -11.32 6.02 -7.57
N SER A 66 -12.66 6.06 -7.48
CA SER A 66 -13.37 7.20 -6.87
C SER A 66 -13.06 7.37 -5.38
N ASN A 67 -12.54 6.34 -4.73
CA ASN A 67 -12.17 6.40 -3.31
C ASN A 67 -10.74 6.91 -3.09
N ILE A 68 -10.02 7.23 -4.16
CA ILE A 68 -8.66 7.77 -4.04
C ILE A 68 -8.71 9.20 -3.51
N VAL A 69 -8.04 9.41 -2.38
CA VAL A 69 -7.82 10.75 -1.83
C VAL A 69 -6.33 11.02 -1.90
N SER A 70 -5.93 11.95 -2.75
CA SER A 70 -4.52 12.26 -2.98
C SER A 70 -4.17 13.61 -2.37
N ILE A 71 -3.13 13.61 -1.56
CA ILE A 71 -2.50 14.83 -1.02
C ILE A 71 -1.05 14.92 -1.48
N GLY A 72 -0.74 14.35 -2.64
CA GLY A 72 0.61 14.35 -3.19
C GLY A 72 1.50 13.23 -2.67
N ALA A 73 0.93 12.15 -2.14
CA ALA A 73 1.70 11.03 -1.61
C ALA A 73 2.47 10.29 -2.72
N GLY A 74 3.60 9.73 -2.36
CA GLY A 74 4.44 8.94 -3.26
C GLY A 74 5.50 9.76 -3.98
N MET A 75 6.43 9.06 -4.63
CA MET A 75 7.54 9.66 -5.37
C MET A 75 8.29 10.74 -4.58
N THR A 76 8.48 10.47 -3.30
CA THR A 76 9.12 11.40 -2.37
C THR A 76 10.56 11.66 -2.81
N PRO A 77 10.96 12.92 -2.99
CA PRO A 77 12.33 13.22 -3.43
C PRO A 77 13.36 12.91 -2.34
N LEU A 78 14.52 12.45 -2.77
CA LEU A 78 15.68 12.31 -1.89
C LEU A 78 16.42 13.63 -1.88
N ILE A 79 16.43 14.31 -0.73
CA ILE A 79 17.00 15.63 -0.58
C ILE A 79 18.22 15.57 0.35
N LYS A 80 19.32 16.18 -0.08
CA LYS A 80 20.52 16.27 0.75
C LYS A 80 20.27 17.27 1.88
N ALA A 81 20.49 16.85 3.11
CA ALA A 81 20.29 17.67 4.31
C ALA A 81 21.60 18.36 4.72
N ASP A 82 21.98 19.41 4.01
CA ASP A 82 23.27 20.08 4.22
C ASP A 82 23.43 20.64 5.63
N ASN A 83 22.43 21.33 6.14
CA ASN A 83 22.51 21.94 7.47
C ASN A 83 22.59 20.90 8.58
N LEU A 84 21.79 19.85 8.48
CA LEU A 84 21.81 18.76 9.46
C LEU A 84 23.13 17.99 9.39
N GLY A 85 23.63 17.75 8.17
CA GLY A 85 24.90 17.08 7.96
C GLY A 85 26.05 17.82 8.63
N LYS A 86 26.10 19.15 8.49
CA LYS A 86 27.12 19.96 9.14
C LYS A 86 27.06 19.87 10.66
N LYS A 87 25.86 19.94 11.24
CA LYS A 87 25.70 19.83 12.69
C LYS A 87 26.15 18.47 13.24
N LEU A 88 25.95 17.41 12.46
CA LEU A 88 26.29 16.05 12.87
C LEU A 88 27.72 15.65 12.44
N GLY A 89 28.45 16.48 11.74
CA GLY A 89 29.77 16.16 11.22
C GLY A 89 29.74 15.08 10.13
N LEU A 90 28.66 15.01 9.36
CA LEU A 90 28.50 14.05 8.25
C LEU A 90 28.71 14.76 6.91
N ASN A 91 29.26 14.01 5.97
CA ASN A 91 29.47 14.49 4.60
C ASN A 91 28.31 14.16 3.69
#